data_6e266a37b625b9466f4bebe53d69af6e
#
_entry.id   6e266a37b625b9466f4bebe53d69af6e
#
_cell.length_a   1.000
_cell.length_b   1.000
_cell.length_c   1.000
_cell.angle_alpha   90.00
_cell.angle_beta   90.00
_cell.angle_gamma   90.00
#
_symmetry.space_group_name_H-M   'P 1'
#
loop_
_entity.id
_entity.type
_entity.pdbx_description
1 polymer ?
#
loop_
_entity_poly.entity_id
_entity_poly.type
_entity_poly.pdbx_seq_one_letter_code
_entity_poly.pdbx_strand_id
1 'polypeptide(L)'
;SDNKENAKWPIITGYGAYISSMPNIVNGKQWMTAMENRKALADDIAQTCVRLNTSGKLSKLGFIRSATVEGKKITTIHEETLAISADNLKKTLIEPGYISLADAGL
;
A
#
# COMPACT_ATOMS: atom_id res chain seq x y z
N SER A 1 23.34 -13.94 -5.05
CA SER A 1 23.75 -15.24 -5.47
C SER A 1 24.90 -15.16 -6.49
N ASP A 2 25.86 -16.05 -6.33
CA ASP A 2 27.03 -16.08 -7.17
C ASP A 2 26.82 -16.78 -8.52
N ASN A 3 25.69 -17.43 -8.70
CA ASN A 3 25.36 -18.20 -9.90
C ASN A 3 24.43 -17.47 -10.86
N LYS A 4 24.52 -16.18 -10.90
CA LYS A 4 23.57 -15.34 -11.63
C LYS A 4 23.51 -15.57 -13.13
N GLU A 5 24.62 -15.98 -13.74
CA GLU A 5 24.66 -16.19 -15.19
C GLU A 5 23.82 -17.36 -15.64
N ASN A 6 23.70 -18.40 -14.81
CA ASN A 6 23.00 -19.64 -15.15
C ASN A 6 21.75 -19.89 -14.31
N ALA A 7 21.57 -19.17 -13.22
CA ALA A 7 20.44 -19.34 -12.34
C ALA A 7 19.35 -18.33 -12.67
N LYS A 8 18.12 -18.79 -12.70
CA LYS A 8 16.98 -17.88 -12.78
C LYS A 8 16.86 -17.14 -11.46
N TRP A 9 16.72 -15.82 -11.55
CA TRP A 9 16.47 -15.02 -10.37
C TRP A 9 15.05 -15.36 -9.83
N PRO A 10 14.90 -15.69 -8.56
CA PRO A 10 13.58 -16.00 -8.04
C PRO A 10 12.65 -14.79 -8.08
N ILE A 11 11.35 -15.05 -8.12
CA ILE A 11 10.36 -13.99 -7.98
C ILE A 11 10.28 -13.65 -6.49
N ILE A 12 10.71 -12.44 -6.14
CA ILE A 12 10.72 -11.97 -4.77
C ILE A 12 9.65 -10.90 -4.62
N THR A 13 8.78 -11.06 -3.64
CA THR A 13 7.76 -10.08 -3.30
C THR A 13 8.00 -9.56 -1.89
N GLY A 14 7.40 -8.43 -1.57
CA GLY A 14 7.53 -7.84 -0.24
C GLY A 14 6.26 -7.13 0.16
N TYR A 15 6.29 -6.54 1.35
CA TYR A 15 5.19 -5.79 1.91
C TYR A 15 5.71 -4.58 2.67
N GLY A 16 4.94 -3.48 2.61
CA GLY A 16 5.24 -2.28 3.37
C GLY A 16 5.82 -1.12 2.56
N ALA A 17 6.24 -1.36 1.33
CA ALA A 17 6.80 -0.34 0.44
C ALA A 17 7.90 0.50 1.10
N TYR A 18 8.83 -0.16 1.78
CA TYR A 18 9.94 0.51 2.45
C TYR A 18 10.90 1.15 1.43
N ILE A 19 11.40 2.33 1.76
CA ILE A 19 12.37 3.05 0.91
C ILE A 19 13.59 2.19 0.61
N SER A 20 14.06 1.42 1.59
CA SER A 20 15.21 0.54 1.41
C SER A 20 15.03 -0.55 0.35
N SER A 21 13.78 -0.88 0.02
CA SER A 21 13.47 -1.88 -1.02
C SER A 21 13.34 -1.30 -2.42
N MET A 22 13.18 0.00 -2.54
CA MET A 22 12.87 0.64 -3.83
C MET A 22 13.95 0.41 -4.90
N PRO A 23 15.25 0.50 -4.60
CA PRO A 23 16.27 0.20 -5.61
C PRO A 23 16.18 -1.23 -6.13
N ASN A 24 15.80 -2.18 -5.29
CA ASN A 24 15.65 -3.58 -5.70
C ASN A 24 14.46 -3.79 -6.63
N ILE A 25 13.39 -3.02 -6.46
CA ILE A 25 12.24 -3.05 -7.36
C ILE A 25 12.63 -2.46 -8.71
N VAL A 26 13.34 -1.33 -8.70
CA VAL A 26 13.78 -0.66 -9.91
C VAL A 26 14.73 -1.55 -10.75
N ASN A 27 15.66 -2.25 -10.09
CA ASN A 27 16.62 -3.08 -10.79
C ASN A 27 16.14 -4.51 -11.09
N GLY A 28 14.89 -4.84 -10.70
CA GLY A 28 14.28 -6.13 -10.99
C GLY A 28 14.63 -7.26 -10.03
N LYS A 29 15.43 -7.02 -9.01
CA LYS A 29 15.76 -8.04 -8.02
C LYS A 29 14.56 -8.39 -7.12
N GLN A 30 13.70 -7.43 -6.87
CA GLN A 30 12.43 -7.62 -6.18
C GLN A 30 11.31 -7.29 -7.16
N TRP A 31 10.38 -8.22 -7.35
CA TRP A 31 9.35 -8.05 -8.36
C TRP A 31 8.29 -7.03 -7.98
N MET A 32 7.86 -7.05 -6.72
CA MET A 32 6.85 -6.12 -6.25
C MET A 32 6.91 -5.97 -4.74
N THR A 33 6.27 -4.92 -4.26
CA THR A 33 5.91 -4.76 -2.85
C THR A 33 4.47 -4.33 -2.75
N ALA A 34 3.85 -4.53 -1.61
CA ALA A 34 2.50 -4.05 -1.36
C ALA A 34 2.56 -2.81 -0.47
N MET A 35 1.76 -1.82 -0.80
CA MET A 35 1.69 -0.55 -0.07
C MET A 35 0.32 -0.36 0.56
N GLU A 36 0.30 -0.03 1.85
CA GLU A 36 -0.87 0.52 2.51
C GLU A 36 -0.81 2.04 2.43
N ASN A 37 -1.91 2.66 2.01
CA ASN A 37 -1.98 4.12 1.97
C ASN A 37 -2.35 4.67 3.35
N ARG A 38 -1.33 4.94 4.16
CA ARG A 38 -1.52 5.43 5.53
C ARG A 38 -2.17 6.80 5.59
N LYS A 39 -1.91 7.64 4.60
CA LYS A 39 -2.54 8.96 4.53
C LYS A 39 -4.05 8.82 4.29
N ALA A 40 -4.45 7.99 3.35
CA ALA A 40 -5.86 7.71 3.08
C ALA A 40 -6.53 7.11 4.32
N LEU A 41 -5.87 6.21 5.01
CA LEU A 41 -6.40 5.63 6.25
C LEU A 41 -6.62 6.70 7.31
N ALA A 42 -5.65 7.59 7.52
CA ALA A 42 -5.78 8.69 8.49
C ALA A 42 -6.93 9.63 8.14
N ASP A 43 -7.07 9.99 6.86
CA ASP A 43 -8.15 10.84 6.38
C ASP A 43 -9.52 10.17 6.59
N ASP A 44 -9.61 8.87 6.33
CA ASP A 44 -10.85 8.12 6.47
C ASP A 44 -11.24 7.94 7.94
N ILE A 45 -10.27 7.75 8.83
CA ILE A 45 -10.50 7.75 10.27
C ILE A 45 -11.05 9.10 10.71
N ALA A 46 -10.45 10.20 10.26
CA ALA A 46 -10.90 11.54 10.60
C ALA A 46 -12.33 11.79 10.13
N GLN A 47 -12.66 11.42 8.89
CA GLN A 47 -14.02 11.53 8.36
C GLN A 47 -15.02 10.69 9.16
N THR A 48 -14.63 9.50 9.58
CA THR A 48 -15.46 8.61 10.39
C THR A 48 -15.76 9.26 11.72
N CYS A 49 -14.77 9.85 12.40
CA CYS A 49 -14.97 10.54 13.68
C CYS A 49 -15.92 11.73 13.52
N VAL A 50 -15.77 12.54 12.49
CA VAL A 50 -16.66 13.67 12.21
C VAL A 50 -18.09 13.18 11.97
N ARG A 51 -18.25 12.15 11.17
CA ARG A 51 -19.57 11.61 10.85
C ARG A 51 -20.29 11.05 12.08
N LEU A 52 -19.58 10.32 12.93
CA LEU A 52 -20.14 9.82 14.19
C LEU A 52 -20.59 10.96 15.11
N ASN A 53 -19.82 12.03 15.15
CA ASN A 53 -20.13 13.18 16.00
C ASN A 53 -21.29 14.02 15.47
N THR A 54 -21.53 14.03 14.14
CA THR A 54 -22.57 14.88 13.54
C THR A 54 -23.88 14.16 13.25
N SER A 55 -23.82 12.94 12.69
CA SER A 55 -25.04 12.24 12.28
C SER A 55 -25.14 10.81 12.78
N GLY A 56 -24.04 10.23 13.23
CA GLY A 56 -24.01 8.83 13.68
C GLY A 56 -24.17 7.79 12.57
N LYS A 57 -24.26 8.21 11.31
CA LYS A 57 -24.51 7.29 10.20
C LYS A 57 -23.24 7.13 9.35
N LEU A 58 -22.69 5.93 9.32
CA LEU A 58 -21.46 5.62 8.59
C LEU A 58 -21.69 5.03 7.20
N SER A 59 -22.91 4.51 6.94
CA SER A 59 -23.20 3.76 5.71
C SER A 59 -23.01 4.54 4.40
N LYS A 60 -23.02 5.85 4.46
CA LYS A 60 -22.82 6.72 3.28
C LYS A 60 -21.35 6.94 2.92
N LEU A 61 -20.42 6.54 3.77
CA LEU A 61 -19.00 6.66 3.50
C LEU A 61 -18.54 5.47 2.66
N GLY A 62 -17.91 5.75 1.52
CA GLY A 62 -17.57 4.72 0.55
C GLY A 62 -16.54 3.68 1.03
N PHE A 63 -15.75 4.02 2.05
CA PHE A 63 -14.74 3.14 2.62
C PHE A 63 -15.24 2.28 3.78
N ILE A 64 -16.52 2.42 4.17
CA ILE A 64 -17.08 1.64 5.27
C ILE A 64 -17.58 0.29 4.74
N ARG A 65 -17.19 -0.77 5.43
CA ARG A 65 -17.57 -2.15 5.11
C ARG A 65 -18.01 -2.85 6.37
N SER A 66 -18.68 -3.98 6.19
CA SER A 66 -19.02 -4.88 7.29
C SER A 66 -18.13 -6.12 7.19
N ALA A 67 -17.45 -6.43 8.26
CA ALA A 67 -16.62 -7.63 8.35
C ALA A 67 -17.14 -8.55 9.45
N THR A 68 -16.99 -9.85 9.27
CA THR A 68 -17.35 -10.84 10.27
C THR A 68 -16.08 -11.32 10.97
N VAL A 69 -16.02 -11.11 12.29
CA VAL A 69 -14.92 -11.55 13.14
C VAL A 69 -15.50 -12.37 14.27
N GLU A 70 -15.06 -13.62 14.39
CA GLU A 70 -15.55 -14.56 15.38
C GLU A 70 -17.09 -14.64 15.45
N GLY A 71 -17.71 -14.67 14.25
CA GLY A 71 -19.17 -14.74 14.12
C GLY A 71 -19.92 -13.44 14.34
N LYS A 72 -19.24 -12.36 14.64
CA LYS A 72 -19.86 -11.04 14.84
C LYS A 72 -19.60 -10.12 13.68
N LYS A 73 -20.61 -9.39 13.25
CA LYS A 73 -20.48 -8.34 12.24
C LYS A 73 -19.92 -7.09 12.86
N ILE A 74 -18.81 -6.60 12.29
CA ILE A 74 -18.12 -5.40 12.77
C ILE A 74 -18.06 -4.41 11.61
N THR A 75 -18.45 -3.16 11.88
CA THR A 75 -18.27 -2.08 10.91
C THR A 75 -16.79 -1.70 10.85
N THR A 76 -16.23 -1.73 9.65
CA THR A 76 -14.80 -1.53 9.44
C THR A 76 -14.53 -0.40 8.46
N ILE A 77 -13.36 0.23 8.61
CA ILE A 77 -12.79 1.12 7.61
C ILE A 77 -11.94 0.24 6.68
N HIS A 78 -12.31 0.19 5.40
CA HIS A 78 -11.63 -0.62 4.41
C HIS A 78 -10.69 0.24 3.57
N GLU A 79 -9.42 -0.16 3.51
CA GLU A 79 -8.43 0.46 2.65
C GLU A 79 -7.88 -0.55 1.66
N GLU A 80 -7.67 -0.09 0.43
CA GLU A 80 -7.09 -0.92 -0.61
C GLU A 80 -5.58 -1.01 -0.46
N THR A 81 -5.04 -2.22 -0.64
CA THR A 81 -3.62 -2.44 -0.73
C THR A 81 -3.19 -2.31 -2.18
N LEU A 82 -2.15 -1.52 -2.44
CA LEU A 82 -1.64 -1.30 -3.79
C LEU A 82 -0.40 -2.14 -4.04
N ALA A 83 -0.36 -2.80 -5.18
CA ALA A 83 0.83 -3.51 -5.64
C ALA A 83 1.77 -2.52 -6.34
N ILE A 84 3.02 -2.44 -5.90
CA ILE A 84 4.05 -1.58 -6.46
C ILE A 84 5.08 -2.46 -7.18
N SER A 85 5.28 -2.21 -8.44
CA SER A 85 6.29 -2.87 -9.27
C SER A 85 7.13 -1.81 -9.99
N ALA A 86 8.15 -2.24 -10.72
CA ALA A 86 8.96 -1.31 -11.52
C ALA A 86 8.11 -0.50 -12.51
N ASP A 87 7.03 -1.09 -13.01
CA ASP A 87 6.18 -0.46 -14.02
C ASP A 87 5.38 0.73 -13.47
N ASN A 88 4.97 0.69 -12.21
CA ASN A 88 4.11 1.71 -11.64
C ASN A 88 4.73 2.50 -10.47
N LEU A 89 5.94 2.16 -10.06
CA LEU A 89 6.61 2.78 -8.91
C LEU A 89 6.68 4.31 -9.05
N LYS A 90 7.09 4.79 -10.21
CA LYS A 90 7.24 6.22 -10.44
C LYS A 90 5.90 6.96 -10.32
N LYS A 91 4.88 6.44 -10.98
CA LYS A 91 3.54 7.03 -10.96
C LYS A 91 2.89 6.96 -9.59
N THR A 92 3.13 5.88 -8.86
CA THR A 92 2.43 5.63 -7.60
C THR A 92 3.13 6.27 -6.40
N LEU A 93 4.46 6.31 -6.39
CA LEU A 93 5.23 6.76 -5.23
C LEU A 93 6.01 8.05 -5.46
N ILE A 94 6.58 8.26 -6.64
CA ILE A 94 7.45 9.41 -6.91
C ILE A 94 6.63 10.63 -7.31
N GLU A 95 5.76 10.49 -8.30
CA GLU A 95 4.94 11.61 -8.77
C GLU A 95 4.05 12.23 -7.69
N PRO A 96 3.40 11.43 -6.81
CA PRO A 96 2.66 11.99 -5.69
C PRO A 96 3.54 12.57 -4.57
N GLY A 97 4.84 12.32 -4.58
CA GLY A 97 5.78 12.86 -3.61
C GLY A 97 6.00 12.02 -2.36
N TYR A 98 5.62 10.75 -2.36
CA TYR A 98 5.86 9.86 -1.21
C TYR A 98 7.33 9.51 -1.04
N ILE A 99 8.05 9.34 -2.16
CA ILE A 99 9.50 9.12 -2.16
C ILE A 99 10.13 9.98 -3.26
N SER A 100 11.45 10.19 -3.15
CA SER A 100 12.21 10.91 -4.17
C SER A 100 12.77 9.94 -5.22
N LEU A 101 13.23 10.50 -6.34
CA LEU A 101 13.98 9.72 -7.34
C LEU A 101 15.22 9.08 -6.73
N ALA A 102 15.95 9.83 -5.90
CA ALA A 102 17.14 9.33 -5.24
C ALA A 102 16.84 8.15 -4.31
N ASP A 103 15.72 8.16 -3.61
CA ASP A 103 15.28 7.06 -2.73
C ASP A 103 15.09 5.77 -3.51
N ALA A 104 14.65 5.88 -4.76
CA ALA A 104 14.44 4.72 -5.63
C ALA A 104 15.70 4.30 -6.39
N GLY A 105 16.79 5.04 -6.24
CA GLY A 105 18.01 4.80 -7.01
C GLY A 105 17.92 5.26 -8.47
N LEU A 106 17.09 6.25 -8.73
CA LEU A 106 16.85 6.76 -10.08
C LEU A 106 17.54 8.10 -10.34
#